data_3b1fc2b5e07baa0ca06928680e2cb4e7
#
_entry.id   3b1fc2b5e07baa0ca06928680e2cb4e7
#
_cell.length_a   1.000
_cell.length_b   1.000
_cell.length_c   1.000
_cell.angle_alpha   90.00
_cell.angle_beta   90.00
_cell.angle_gamma   90.00
#
_symmetry.space_group_name_H-M   'P 1'
#
loop_
_entity.id
_entity.type
_entity.pdbx_description
1 polymer ?
#
loop_
_entity_poly.entity_id
_entity_poly.type
_entity_poly.pdbx_seq_one_letter_code
_entity_poly.pdbx_strand_id
1 'polypeptide(L)'
;MTKLATTEYNNRRHALLKNLPQGAVVIVQFAPVHIRNGDVEHDYRQDSSFYYLSGMVESNATLVLVNGVNGPSSTIFCASKNKLQEIWHGRRIGVEAAPDVLMIDQAYSNESLADKLIDLLHDASQVVYSFSRADTGEVVQQSLSMLRRLARQGKICPTQLADLDPLVNAMRLLKSEAEVAQMAAACAISVTAHKRAMNVCKVGMHEYQLAAELHHQFTTQGSQRLAYGSIVAGGENACILHYTNNDQVLQDGDLVLIDAGCELDHYASDITRTFPVNGRFSEAQKTIYELVLAAHEAALACIKPGAVYTDMQDAAVKVITQGLIDIGLLTGELEQNIEQQTFRKFYMHNIGHWLGMDVHDVGVYKLDGASRPLIAGMVTTVEPGIYIDPEDLDIAPQWRGIGVRIEDNILVTDHGYRNLTANLPVSVADIETIMAS
;
A
#
# COMPACT_ATOMS: atom_id res chain seq x y z
N MET A 1 5.61 18.10 9.33
CA MET A 1 5.48 16.63 9.39
C MET A 1 6.88 16.05 9.54
N THR A 2 7.08 15.18 10.48
CA THR A 2 8.41 14.61 10.78
C THR A 2 8.59 13.34 9.97
N LYS A 3 9.57 13.35 9.06
CA LYS A 3 10.07 12.11 8.43
C LYS A 3 10.50 11.12 9.51
N LEU A 4 10.50 9.83 9.19
CA LEU A 4 11.08 8.82 10.07
C LEU A 4 12.52 9.20 10.42
N ALA A 5 12.90 9.01 11.68
CA ALA A 5 14.25 9.26 12.13
C ALA A 5 15.23 8.30 11.42
N THR A 6 16.42 8.78 11.07
CA THR A 6 17.43 7.96 10.36
C THR A 6 17.84 6.71 11.16
N THR A 7 17.72 6.78 12.49
CA THR A 7 17.91 5.64 13.40
C THR A 7 16.97 4.48 13.12
N GLU A 8 15.75 4.75 12.63
CA GLU A 8 14.77 3.70 12.27
C GLU A 8 15.32 2.82 11.15
N TYR A 9 15.83 3.41 10.06
CA TYR A 9 16.44 2.67 8.95
C TYR A 9 17.67 1.88 9.38
N ASN A 10 18.50 2.46 10.25
CA ASN A 10 19.64 1.77 10.80
C ASN A 10 19.25 0.54 11.65
N ASN A 11 18.24 0.68 12.51
CA ASN A 11 17.70 -0.43 13.31
C ASN A 11 17.16 -1.56 12.43
N ARG A 12 16.48 -1.22 11.31
CA ARG A 12 15.96 -2.20 10.34
C ARG A 12 17.10 -2.98 9.67
N ARG A 13 18.18 -2.32 9.27
CA ARG A 13 19.36 -2.99 8.71
C ARG A 13 19.97 -3.98 9.70
N HIS A 14 20.13 -3.58 10.96
CA HIS A 14 20.64 -4.46 12.01
C HIS A 14 19.70 -5.64 12.30
N ALA A 15 18.39 -5.39 12.35
CA ALA A 15 17.38 -6.45 12.55
C ALA A 15 17.38 -7.46 11.40
N LEU A 16 17.52 -7.00 10.14
CA LEU A 16 17.65 -7.87 8.98
C LEU A 16 18.89 -8.75 9.07
N LEU A 17 20.04 -8.14 9.30
CA LEU A 17 21.33 -8.86 9.35
C LEU A 17 21.40 -9.87 10.49
N LYS A 18 20.75 -9.60 11.64
CA LYS A 18 20.68 -10.52 12.78
C LYS A 18 20.04 -11.86 12.43
N ASN A 19 19.16 -11.89 11.43
CA ASN A 19 18.43 -13.08 10.98
C ASN A 19 19.18 -13.84 9.87
N LEU A 20 20.39 -13.40 9.49
CA LEU A 20 21.18 -13.99 8.42
C LEU A 20 22.43 -14.68 8.98
N PRO A 21 22.96 -15.69 8.28
CA PRO A 21 24.21 -16.33 8.71
C PRO A 21 25.38 -15.34 8.66
N GLN A 22 26.39 -15.58 9.50
CA GLN A 22 27.65 -14.83 9.43
C GLN A 22 28.29 -14.97 8.04
N GLY A 23 28.79 -13.88 7.49
CA GLY A 23 29.33 -13.81 6.13
C GLY A 23 28.27 -13.61 5.04
N ALA A 24 26.99 -13.49 5.38
CA ALA A 24 25.96 -13.17 4.40
C ALA A 24 26.09 -11.73 3.87
N VAL A 25 25.86 -11.54 2.58
CA VAL A 25 25.87 -10.24 1.89
C VAL A 25 24.50 -10.00 1.28
N VAL A 26 23.84 -8.89 1.67
CA VAL A 26 22.55 -8.46 1.14
C VAL A 26 22.77 -7.36 0.12
N ILE A 27 22.10 -7.44 -1.03
CA ILE A 27 22.15 -6.44 -2.10
C ILE A 27 20.75 -5.95 -2.38
N VAL A 28 20.53 -4.64 -2.27
CA VAL A 28 19.24 -3.99 -2.55
C VAL A 28 19.44 -2.82 -3.50
N GLN A 29 18.71 -2.80 -4.59
CA GLN A 29 18.81 -1.75 -5.59
C GLN A 29 17.61 -0.81 -5.59
N PHE A 30 17.84 0.40 -6.04
CA PHE A 30 16.85 1.44 -6.28
C PHE A 30 15.77 1.01 -7.30
N ALA A 31 14.62 1.67 -7.29
CA ALA A 31 13.60 1.51 -8.33
C ALA A 31 14.12 2.02 -9.68
N PRO A 32 13.85 1.35 -10.80
CA PRO A 32 14.21 1.87 -12.12
C PRO A 32 13.44 3.16 -12.43
N VAL A 33 14.07 4.06 -13.18
CA VAL A 33 13.41 5.22 -13.74
C VAL A 33 12.60 4.79 -14.95
N HIS A 34 11.35 5.22 -15.04
CA HIS A 34 10.44 4.90 -16.14
C HIS A 34 10.20 6.12 -17.03
N ILE A 35 10.33 5.94 -18.33
CA ILE A 35 10.05 6.99 -19.30
C ILE A 35 8.54 7.05 -19.57
N ARG A 36 7.98 8.26 -19.46
CA ARG A 36 6.58 8.54 -19.76
C ARG A 36 6.37 8.77 -21.27
N ASN A 37 7.18 9.64 -21.87
CA ASN A 37 7.19 9.90 -23.31
C ASN A 37 8.50 10.59 -23.70
N GLY A 38 9.03 10.27 -24.89
CA GLY A 38 10.26 10.87 -25.39
C GLY A 38 11.40 10.78 -24.38
N ASP A 39 11.80 11.92 -23.84
CA ASP A 39 12.83 12.08 -22.81
C ASP A 39 12.24 12.51 -21.44
N VAL A 40 10.91 12.57 -21.31
CA VAL A 40 10.22 12.92 -20.06
C VAL A 40 9.99 11.66 -19.22
N GLU A 41 10.43 11.71 -17.98
CA GLU A 41 10.27 10.65 -17.00
C GLU A 41 8.91 10.72 -16.30
N HIS A 42 8.41 9.58 -15.79
CA HIS A 42 7.38 9.57 -14.77
C HIS A 42 7.94 10.10 -13.44
N ASP A 43 7.06 10.60 -12.57
CA ASP A 43 7.45 10.96 -11.20
C ASP A 43 8.12 9.76 -10.52
N TYR A 44 9.37 9.98 -10.09
CA TYR A 44 10.16 8.92 -9.49
C TYR A 44 9.66 8.57 -8.09
N ARG A 45 9.38 7.29 -7.88
CA ARG A 45 9.13 6.71 -6.57
C ARG A 45 10.13 5.61 -6.30
N GLN A 46 10.82 5.72 -5.16
CA GLN A 46 11.80 4.74 -4.74
C GLN A 46 11.15 3.38 -4.46
N ASP A 47 11.90 2.29 -4.69
CA ASP A 47 11.53 0.93 -4.28
C ASP A 47 11.26 0.89 -2.76
N SER A 48 10.15 0.29 -2.37
CA SER A 48 9.71 0.30 -0.98
C SER A 48 10.69 -0.42 -0.06
N SER A 49 11.26 -1.55 -0.46
CA SER A 49 12.24 -2.30 0.34
C SER A 49 13.58 -1.59 0.42
N PHE A 50 14.02 -0.95 -0.68
CA PHE A 50 15.21 -0.11 -0.67
C PHE A 50 15.03 1.10 0.26
N TYR A 51 13.91 1.82 0.16
CA TYR A 51 13.61 2.93 1.06
C TYR A 51 13.49 2.48 2.52
N TYR A 52 12.80 1.36 2.77
CA TYR A 52 12.62 0.77 4.10
C TYR A 52 13.95 0.51 4.82
N LEU A 53 15.01 0.14 4.08
CA LEU A 53 16.32 -0.17 4.61
C LEU A 53 17.30 1.02 4.57
N SER A 54 17.13 1.98 3.65
CA SER A 54 18.09 3.06 3.44
C SER A 54 17.61 4.45 3.88
N GLY A 55 16.31 4.72 3.77
CA GLY A 55 15.74 6.08 3.88
C GLY A 55 16.10 7.01 2.71
N MET A 56 16.75 6.49 1.66
CA MET A 56 17.21 7.26 0.52
C MET A 56 16.15 7.31 -0.59
N VAL A 57 15.85 8.49 -1.08
CA VAL A 57 14.85 8.72 -2.13
C VAL A 57 15.45 8.93 -3.53
N GLU A 58 16.79 9.08 -3.63
CA GLU A 58 17.46 9.30 -4.90
C GLU A 58 17.49 8.03 -5.74
N SER A 59 17.36 8.19 -7.06
CA SER A 59 17.55 7.10 -8.02
C SER A 59 19.04 6.71 -8.13
N ASN A 60 19.31 5.61 -8.81
CA ASN A 60 20.66 5.15 -9.11
C ASN A 60 21.51 4.95 -7.85
N ALA A 61 21.04 4.12 -6.92
CA ALA A 61 21.75 3.76 -5.71
C ALA A 61 21.65 2.25 -5.41
N THR A 62 22.70 1.68 -4.84
CA THR A 62 22.72 0.28 -4.39
C THR A 62 23.18 0.21 -2.94
N LEU A 63 22.37 -0.40 -2.09
CA LEU A 63 22.68 -0.68 -0.70
C LEU A 63 23.26 -2.10 -0.60
N VAL A 64 24.42 -2.24 0.03
CA VAL A 64 25.03 -3.54 0.33
C VAL A 64 25.21 -3.64 1.84
N LEU A 65 24.68 -4.70 2.44
CA LEU A 65 24.79 -4.99 3.87
C LEU A 65 25.59 -6.28 4.05
N VAL A 66 26.49 -6.32 5.00
CA VAL A 66 27.34 -7.49 5.27
C VAL A 66 27.20 -7.88 6.74
N ASN A 67 26.86 -9.14 7.02
CA ASN A 67 26.92 -9.72 8.36
C ASN A 67 28.34 -10.25 8.63
N GLY A 68 29.29 -9.36 8.79
CA GLY A 68 30.72 -9.68 8.89
C GLY A 68 31.14 -10.30 10.24
N VAL A 69 32.33 -10.92 10.27
CA VAL A 69 32.91 -11.48 11.50
C VAL A 69 33.21 -10.43 12.56
N ASN A 70 33.47 -9.19 12.16
CA ASN A 70 33.71 -8.06 13.05
C ASN A 70 32.45 -7.27 13.37
N GLY A 71 31.30 -7.78 13.02
CA GLY A 71 30.00 -7.14 13.18
C GLY A 71 29.36 -6.75 11.84
N PRO A 72 28.09 -6.28 11.90
CA PRO A 72 27.36 -5.83 10.73
C PRO A 72 28.00 -4.58 10.12
N SER A 73 27.97 -4.46 8.80
CA SER A 73 28.39 -3.25 8.08
C SER A 73 27.46 -2.94 6.93
N SER A 74 27.41 -1.66 6.57
CA SER A 74 26.55 -1.11 5.52
C SER A 74 27.33 -0.24 4.55
N THR A 75 27.10 -0.42 3.27
CA THR A 75 27.75 0.34 2.19
C THR A 75 26.67 0.83 1.22
N ILE A 76 26.69 2.11 0.89
CA ILE A 76 25.85 2.67 -0.17
C ILE A 76 26.69 3.07 -1.38
N PHE A 77 26.27 2.67 -2.54
CA PHE A 77 26.76 3.17 -3.81
C PHE A 77 25.75 4.18 -4.33
N CYS A 78 26.16 5.42 -4.58
CA CYS A 78 25.29 6.49 -5.00
C CYS A 78 25.98 7.44 -5.95
N ALA A 79 25.21 8.35 -6.55
CA ALA A 79 25.76 9.35 -7.43
C ALA A 79 26.62 10.36 -6.67
N SER A 80 27.84 10.62 -7.19
CA SER A 80 28.68 11.71 -6.69
C SER A 80 28.06 13.08 -6.93
N LYS A 81 28.36 14.06 -6.08
CA LYS A 81 27.97 15.46 -6.34
C LYS A 81 28.64 15.98 -7.62
N ASN A 82 27.83 16.51 -8.52
CA ASN A 82 28.26 17.11 -9.76
C ASN A 82 27.40 18.33 -10.06
N LYS A 83 27.99 19.52 -10.00
CA LYS A 83 27.25 20.79 -10.19
C LYS A 83 26.50 20.86 -11.50
N LEU A 84 27.04 20.34 -12.61
CA LEU A 84 26.37 20.34 -13.90
C LEU A 84 25.13 19.44 -13.89
N GLN A 85 25.25 18.26 -13.28
CA GLN A 85 24.11 17.33 -13.13
C GLN A 85 23.05 17.86 -12.15
N GLU A 86 23.49 18.51 -11.07
CA GLU A 86 22.56 19.09 -10.08
C GLU A 86 21.77 20.28 -10.63
N ILE A 87 22.28 21.00 -11.63
CA ILE A 87 21.53 22.04 -12.35
C ILE A 87 20.32 21.45 -13.10
N TRP A 88 20.45 20.24 -13.63
CA TRP A 88 19.40 19.58 -14.42
C TRP A 88 18.46 18.72 -13.58
N HIS A 89 18.98 18.00 -12.57
CA HIS A 89 18.26 16.94 -11.88
C HIS A 89 18.04 17.21 -10.38
N GLY A 90 18.41 18.41 -9.90
CA GLY A 90 18.32 18.74 -8.48
C GLY A 90 19.52 18.29 -7.65
N ARG A 91 19.52 18.67 -6.38
CA ARG A 91 20.61 18.40 -5.43
C ARG A 91 20.70 16.92 -5.09
N ARG A 92 21.96 16.44 -4.90
CA ARG A 92 22.26 15.06 -4.49
C ARG A 92 22.90 15.04 -3.10
N ILE A 93 22.67 13.95 -2.35
CA ILE A 93 23.36 13.70 -1.06
C ILE A 93 24.86 13.63 -1.32
N GLY A 94 25.28 12.86 -2.34
CA GLY A 94 26.69 12.63 -2.68
C GLY A 94 27.38 11.67 -1.73
N VAL A 95 28.53 11.17 -2.17
CA VAL A 95 29.30 10.14 -1.48
C VAL A 95 29.81 10.61 -0.11
N GLU A 96 30.21 11.88 0.00
CA GLU A 96 30.80 12.44 1.22
C GLU A 96 29.81 12.62 2.35
N ALA A 97 28.54 12.96 2.04
CA ALA A 97 27.51 13.22 3.05
C ALA A 97 26.65 11.98 3.35
N ALA A 98 26.60 11.00 2.46
CA ALA A 98 25.75 9.83 2.61
C ALA A 98 25.99 9.04 3.90
N PRO A 99 27.20 8.82 4.40
CA PRO A 99 27.44 8.13 5.66
C PRO A 99 26.72 8.78 6.84
N ASP A 100 26.85 10.07 7.00
CA ASP A 100 26.25 10.82 8.12
C ASP A 100 24.74 10.96 7.96
N VAL A 101 24.27 11.30 6.76
CA VAL A 101 22.84 11.54 6.49
C VAL A 101 22.02 10.26 6.61
N LEU A 102 22.55 9.11 6.18
CA LEU A 102 21.86 7.83 6.14
C LEU A 102 22.24 6.88 7.29
N MET A 103 23.19 7.29 8.15
CA MET A 103 23.81 6.42 9.18
C MET A 103 24.31 5.11 8.57
N ILE A 104 25.10 5.20 7.50
CA ILE A 104 25.71 4.09 6.76
C ILE A 104 27.23 4.16 6.94
N ASP A 105 27.90 3.01 7.11
CA ASP A 105 29.31 2.98 7.46
C ASP A 105 30.21 3.49 6.33
N GLN A 106 29.87 3.19 5.07
CA GLN A 106 30.67 3.57 3.90
C GLN A 106 29.78 3.99 2.73
N ALA A 107 30.29 4.93 1.93
CA ALA A 107 29.67 5.34 0.68
C ALA A 107 30.70 5.41 -0.45
N TYR A 108 30.30 5.00 -1.63
CA TYR A 108 31.12 5.01 -2.84
C TYR A 108 30.31 5.52 -4.04
N SER A 109 31.04 6.01 -5.07
CA SER A 109 30.43 6.29 -6.36
C SER A 109 29.89 5.01 -7.02
N ASN A 110 28.74 5.11 -7.70
CA ASN A 110 28.18 4.03 -8.51
C ASN A 110 29.16 3.45 -9.52
N GLU A 111 30.09 4.26 -10.03
CA GLU A 111 31.14 3.81 -10.97
C GLU A 111 32.05 2.73 -10.37
N SER A 112 32.18 2.69 -9.05
CA SER A 112 32.99 1.70 -8.35
C SER A 112 32.20 0.45 -7.92
N LEU A 113 30.90 0.38 -8.19
CA LEU A 113 30.03 -0.72 -7.74
C LEU A 113 30.57 -2.08 -8.19
N ALA A 114 30.89 -2.23 -9.48
CA ALA A 114 31.31 -3.52 -10.04
C ALA A 114 32.58 -4.07 -9.36
N ASP A 115 33.58 -3.21 -9.17
CA ASP A 115 34.83 -3.61 -8.55
C ASP A 115 34.68 -3.88 -7.05
N LYS A 116 34.02 -2.97 -6.34
CA LYS A 116 33.80 -3.11 -4.90
C LYS A 116 32.93 -4.29 -4.54
N LEU A 117 31.92 -4.59 -5.36
CA LEU A 117 31.02 -5.71 -5.12
C LEU A 117 31.75 -7.06 -5.20
N ILE A 118 32.79 -7.18 -6.04
CA ILE A 118 33.66 -8.36 -6.09
C ILE A 118 34.39 -8.57 -4.75
N ASP A 119 34.85 -7.49 -4.13
CA ASP A 119 35.52 -7.58 -2.82
C ASP A 119 34.53 -7.90 -1.70
N LEU A 120 33.34 -7.30 -1.71
CA LEU A 120 32.28 -7.54 -0.72
C LEU A 120 31.71 -8.96 -0.82
N LEU A 121 31.64 -9.53 -2.02
CA LEU A 121 31.13 -10.89 -2.26
C LEU A 121 32.20 -11.97 -2.11
N HIS A 122 33.48 -11.60 -2.05
CA HIS A 122 34.57 -12.56 -1.86
C HIS A 122 34.43 -13.31 -0.54
N ASP A 123 34.36 -14.63 -0.61
CA ASP A 123 34.21 -15.55 0.54
C ASP A 123 32.90 -15.35 1.34
N ALA A 124 31.88 -14.72 0.73
CA ALA A 124 30.57 -14.59 1.35
C ALA A 124 29.92 -15.98 1.53
N SER A 125 29.34 -16.22 2.70
CA SER A 125 28.62 -17.47 2.98
C SER A 125 27.35 -17.61 2.15
N GLN A 126 26.69 -16.48 1.88
CA GLN A 126 25.45 -16.41 1.15
C GLN A 126 25.28 -15.02 0.52
N VAL A 127 24.69 -14.94 -0.69
CA VAL A 127 24.24 -13.69 -1.30
C VAL A 127 22.74 -13.63 -1.26
N VAL A 128 22.21 -12.55 -0.69
CA VAL A 128 20.78 -12.33 -0.46
C VAL A 128 20.32 -11.12 -1.28
N TYR A 129 19.35 -11.31 -2.16
CA TYR A 129 18.77 -10.23 -2.96
C TYR A 129 17.33 -10.61 -3.36
N SER A 130 16.51 -9.65 -3.77
CA SER A 130 15.15 -9.92 -4.21
C SER A 130 15.14 -10.70 -5.54
N PHE A 131 14.53 -11.89 -5.56
CA PHE A 131 14.40 -12.69 -6.78
C PHE A 131 13.33 -12.11 -7.73
N SER A 132 12.47 -11.24 -7.25
CA SER A 132 11.51 -10.49 -8.08
C SER A 132 12.19 -9.39 -8.92
N ARG A 133 13.46 -9.03 -8.63
CA ARG A 133 14.24 -7.96 -9.27
C ARG A 133 15.29 -8.55 -10.23
N ALA A 134 14.90 -8.64 -11.53
CA ALA A 134 15.78 -9.15 -12.57
C ALA A 134 17.07 -8.32 -12.75
N ASP A 135 16.97 -6.99 -12.65
CA ASP A 135 18.09 -6.06 -12.74
C ASP A 135 19.15 -6.31 -11.64
N THR A 136 18.70 -6.52 -10.39
CA THR A 136 19.57 -6.90 -9.28
C THR A 136 20.20 -8.27 -9.53
N GLY A 137 19.43 -9.22 -10.03
CA GLY A 137 19.89 -10.55 -10.41
C GLY A 137 21.02 -10.51 -11.43
N GLU A 138 20.93 -9.64 -12.44
CA GLU A 138 22.00 -9.45 -13.44
C GLU A 138 23.30 -8.97 -12.81
N VAL A 139 23.26 -7.95 -11.95
CA VAL A 139 24.43 -7.41 -11.24
C VAL A 139 25.09 -8.50 -10.38
N VAL A 140 24.29 -9.29 -9.65
CA VAL A 140 24.78 -10.41 -8.85
C VAL A 140 25.45 -11.45 -9.74
N GLN A 141 24.83 -11.91 -10.81
CA GLN A 141 25.38 -12.94 -11.71
C GLN A 141 26.66 -12.50 -12.42
N GLN A 142 26.74 -11.23 -12.82
CA GLN A 142 27.96 -10.66 -13.40
C GLN A 142 29.11 -10.68 -12.37
N SER A 143 28.84 -10.28 -11.14
CA SER A 143 29.82 -10.28 -10.05
C SER A 143 30.32 -11.69 -9.69
N LEU A 144 29.40 -12.67 -9.59
CA LEU A 144 29.75 -14.08 -9.35
C LEU A 144 30.57 -14.67 -10.49
N SER A 145 30.25 -14.32 -11.74
CA SER A 145 31.00 -14.75 -12.92
C SER A 145 32.43 -14.18 -12.91
N MET A 146 32.61 -12.93 -12.48
CA MET A 146 33.92 -12.32 -12.34
C MET A 146 34.72 -12.98 -11.21
N LEU A 147 34.14 -13.23 -10.04
CA LEU A 147 34.79 -13.95 -8.94
C LEU A 147 35.31 -15.31 -9.36
N ARG A 148 34.53 -16.09 -10.16
CA ARG A 148 35.01 -17.38 -10.69
C ARG A 148 36.24 -17.24 -11.60
N ARG A 149 36.29 -16.17 -12.42
CA ARG A 149 37.46 -15.88 -13.27
C ARG A 149 38.69 -15.54 -12.44
N LEU A 150 38.52 -14.89 -11.27
CA LEU A 150 39.56 -14.48 -10.36
C LEU A 150 39.99 -15.59 -9.37
N ALA A 151 39.46 -16.80 -9.49
CA ALA A 151 39.81 -17.93 -8.60
C ALA A 151 41.32 -18.22 -8.53
N ARG A 152 42.06 -18.08 -9.65
CA ARG A 152 43.51 -18.24 -9.68
C ARG A 152 44.27 -17.16 -8.87
N GLN A 153 43.60 -16.03 -8.56
CA GLN A 153 44.13 -14.95 -7.72
C GLN A 153 43.69 -15.11 -6.27
N GLY A 154 43.08 -16.24 -5.89
CA GLY A 154 42.67 -16.54 -4.53
C GLY A 154 41.26 -16.02 -4.18
N LYS A 155 40.50 -15.50 -5.14
CA LYS A 155 39.08 -15.09 -4.88
C LYS A 155 38.19 -16.32 -4.77
N ILE A 156 37.32 -16.32 -3.76
CA ILE A 156 36.35 -17.38 -3.48
C ILE A 156 34.94 -16.86 -3.88
N CYS A 157 34.26 -17.62 -4.73
CA CYS A 157 32.91 -17.27 -5.18
C CYS A 157 31.88 -17.90 -4.25
N PRO A 158 30.88 -17.15 -3.76
CA PRO A 158 29.76 -17.69 -3.01
C PRO A 158 29.00 -18.75 -3.82
N THR A 159 28.45 -19.73 -3.12
CA THR A 159 27.70 -20.84 -3.72
C THR A 159 26.23 -20.86 -3.31
N GLN A 160 25.81 -20.03 -2.35
CA GLN A 160 24.46 -19.95 -1.87
C GLN A 160 23.83 -18.60 -2.23
N LEU A 161 22.59 -18.68 -2.78
CA LEU A 161 21.74 -17.52 -3.04
C LEU A 161 20.47 -17.68 -2.21
N ALA A 162 19.93 -16.58 -1.69
CA ALA A 162 18.66 -16.56 -0.99
C ALA A 162 17.82 -15.35 -1.40
N ASP A 163 16.51 -15.52 -1.29
CA ASP A 163 15.55 -14.47 -1.57
C ASP A 163 15.43 -13.51 -0.37
N LEU A 164 15.53 -12.22 -0.65
CA LEU A 164 15.38 -11.15 0.31
C LEU A 164 13.92 -10.90 0.69
N ASP A 165 13.01 -11.07 -0.28
CA ASP A 165 11.63 -10.65 -0.14
C ASP A 165 10.93 -11.24 1.08
N PRO A 166 11.01 -12.55 1.40
CA PRO A 166 10.38 -13.10 2.59
C PRO A 166 10.84 -12.46 3.89
N LEU A 167 12.12 -12.07 3.97
CA LEU A 167 12.72 -11.48 5.16
C LEU A 167 12.23 -10.04 5.38
N VAL A 168 12.32 -9.20 4.34
CA VAL A 168 11.89 -7.80 4.42
C VAL A 168 10.38 -7.70 4.54
N ASN A 169 9.63 -8.54 3.83
CA ASN A 169 8.18 -8.56 3.87
C ASN A 169 7.65 -8.91 5.27
N ALA A 170 8.30 -9.85 5.97
CA ALA A 170 7.95 -10.18 7.35
C ALA A 170 8.22 -9.00 8.32
N MET A 171 9.27 -8.20 8.06
CA MET A 171 9.56 -6.99 8.85
C MET A 171 8.55 -5.88 8.55
N ARG A 172 8.24 -5.62 7.28
CA ARG A 172 7.29 -4.58 6.84
C ARG A 172 5.85 -4.85 7.28
N LEU A 173 5.48 -6.12 7.44
CA LEU A 173 4.14 -6.50 7.88
C LEU A 173 3.82 -5.97 9.29
N LEU A 174 4.80 -5.92 10.18
CA LEU A 174 4.66 -5.44 11.55
C LEU A 174 5.20 -4.01 11.66
N LYS A 175 4.32 -3.04 11.70
CA LYS A 175 4.66 -1.62 11.75
C LYS A 175 5.19 -1.22 13.13
N SER A 176 6.31 -0.51 13.16
CA SER A 176 6.80 0.15 14.37
C SER A 176 5.86 1.30 14.76
N GLU A 177 6.00 1.82 15.98
CA GLU A 177 5.23 2.99 16.43
C GLU A 177 5.46 4.21 15.52
N ALA A 178 6.68 4.38 15.02
CA ALA A 178 7.02 5.47 14.10
C ALA A 178 6.33 5.30 12.74
N GLU A 179 6.26 4.09 12.20
CA GLU A 179 5.51 3.77 10.97
C GLU A 179 4.01 3.99 11.16
N VAL A 180 3.45 3.54 12.28
CA VAL A 180 2.04 3.76 12.62
C VAL A 180 1.71 5.25 12.72
N ALA A 181 2.60 6.06 13.30
CA ALA A 181 2.42 7.51 13.37
C ALA A 181 2.43 8.16 11.98
N GLN A 182 3.29 7.68 11.08
CA GLN A 182 3.36 8.14 9.70
C GLN A 182 2.09 7.78 8.90
N MET A 183 1.61 6.54 9.03
CA MET A 183 0.35 6.08 8.42
C MET A 183 -0.86 6.86 8.97
N ALA A 184 -0.91 7.08 10.27
CA ALA A 184 -1.97 7.89 10.88
C ALA A 184 -1.98 9.33 10.35
N ALA A 185 -0.80 9.91 10.06
CA ALA A 185 -0.70 11.23 9.42
C ALA A 185 -1.22 11.22 7.98
N ALA A 186 -0.89 10.18 7.18
CA ALA A 186 -1.43 9.99 5.83
C ALA A 186 -2.95 9.85 5.87
N CYS A 187 -3.48 9.02 6.78
CA CYS A 187 -4.92 8.85 6.99
C CYS A 187 -5.62 10.17 7.35
N ALA A 188 -5.02 11.01 8.23
CA ALA A 188 -5.60 12.30 8.61
C ALA A 188 -5.72 13.26 7.42
N ILE A 189 -4.73 13.28 6.53
CA ILE A 189 -4.77 14.04 5.27
C ILE A 189 -5.91 13.54 4.39
N SER A 190 -6.01 12.22 4.20
CA SER A 190 -7.05 11.61 3.35
C SER A 190 -8.45 11.81 3.92
N VAL A 191 -8.64 11.70 5.24
CA VAL A 191 -9.91 12.05 5.91
C VAL A 191 -10.32 13.49 5.61
N THR A 192 -9.39 14.44 5.67
CA THR A 192 -9.68 15.85 5.35
C THR A 192 -10.08 16.01 3.89
N ALA A 193 -9.42 15.30 2.98
CA ALA A 193 -9.73 15.34 1.55
C ALA A 193 -11.11 14.76 1.22
N HIS A 194 -11.48 13.64 1.81
CA HIS A 194 -12.83 13.05 1.66
C HIS A 194 -13.93 13.97 2.21
N LYS A 195 -13.71 14.57 3.39
CA LYS A 195 -14.64 15.58 3.93
C LYS A 195 -14.79 16.77 2.97
N ARG A 196 -13.68 17.23 2.39
CA ARG A 196 -13.72 18.29 1.37
C ARG A 196 -14.52 17.87 0.16
N ALA A 197 -14.30 16.66 -0.37
CA ALA A 197 -15.04 16.14 -1.52
C ALA A 197 -16.56 16.08 -1.25
N MET A 198 -16.97 15.60 -0.06
CA MET A 198 -18.39 15.61 0.36
C MET A 198 -18.98 17.03 0.37
N ASN A 199 -18.25 18.01 0.94
CA ASN A 199 -18.71 19.40 1.07
C ASN A 199 -18.86 20.12 -0.27
N VAL A 200 -18.05 19.80 -1.27
CA VAL A 200 -18.05 20.50 -2.56
C VAL A 200 -18.83 19.79 -3.64
N CYS A 201 -19.18 18.51 -3.43
CA CYS A 201 -19.93 17.71 -4.39
C CYS A 201 -21.27 18.35 -4.74
N LYS A 202 -21.56 18.46 -6.04
CA LYS A 202 -22.80 19.04 -6.56
C LYS A 202 -23.21 18.35 -7.85
N VAL A 203 -24.50 18.27 -8.06
CA VAL A 203 -25.10 17.88 -9.35
C VAL A 203 -24.50 18.72 -10.49
N GLY A 204 -24.12 18.06 -11.56
CA GLY A 204 -23.52 18.67 -12.75
C GLY A 204 -21.99 18.81 -12.70
N MET A 205 -21.33 18.48 -11.59
CA MET A 205 -19.88 18.34 -11.58
C MET A 205 -19.46 17.09 -12.35
N HIS A 206 -18.25 17.13 -12.92
CA HIS A 206 -17.62 15.93 -13.43
C HIS A 206 -16.82 15.21 -12.31
N GLU A 207 -16.71 13.90 -12.41
CA GLU A 207 -15.94 13.06 -11.47
C GLU A 207 -14.49 13.55 -11.29
N TYR A 208 -13.81 13.96 -12.39
CA TYR A 208 -12.44 14.52 -12.32
C TYR A 208 -12.35 15.83 -11.52
N GLN A 209 -13.44 16.58 -11.36
CA GLN A 209 -13.43 17.78 -10.53
C GLN A 209 -13.34 17.42 -9.04
N LEU A 210 -14.02 16.35 -8.60
CA LEU A 210 -13.85 15.82 -7.24
C LEU A 210 -12.48 15.19 -7.06
N ALA A 211 -11.96 14.46 -8.05
CA ALA A 211 -10.59 13.95 -8.03
C ALA A 211 -9.55 15.08 -7.86
N ALA A 212 -9.77 16.23 -8.53
CA ALA A 212 -8.90 17.41 -8.39
C ALA A 212 -8.97 18.02 -6.98
N GLU A 213 -10.15 18.05 -6.34
CA GLU A 213 -10.30 18.52 -4.95
C GLU A 213 -9.57 17.61 -3.96
N LEU A 214 -9.64 16.29 -4.14
CA LEU A 214 -8.87 15.32 -3.35
C LEU A 214 -7.38 15.56 -3.49
N HIS A 215 -6.87 15.63 -4.73
CA HIS A 215 -5.46 15.86 -5.02
C HIS A 215 -4.96 17.20 -4.46
N HIS A 216 -5.76 18.26 -4.59
CA HIS A 216 -5.45 19.56 -4.01
C HIS A 216 -5.25 19.45 -2.48
N GLN A 217 -6.16 18.76 -1.77
CA GLN A 217 -6.05 18.58 -0.32
C GLN A 217 -4.83 17.75 0.06
N PHE A 218 -4.53 16.67 -0.64
CA PHE A 218 -3.34 15.88 -0.40
C PHE A 218 -2.08 16.71 -0.52
N THR A 219 -1.92 17.41 -1.63
CA THR A 219 -0.72 18.18 -1.95
C THR A 219 -0.53 19.38 -1.01
N THR A 220 -1.59 20.13 -0.70
CA THR A 220 -1.51 21.29 0.19
C THR A 220 -1.19 20.92 1.64
N GLN A 221 -1.42 19.68 2.05
CA GLN A 221 -1.06 19.17 3.36
C GLN A 221 0.29 18.42 3.37
N GLY A 222 1.02 18.41 2.25
CA GLY A 222 2.39 17.93 2.15
C GLY A 222 2.55 16.48 1.72
N SER A 223 1.47 15.82 1.25
CA SER A 223 1.62 14.54 0.55
C SER A 223 2.36 14.74 -0.77
N GLN A 224 3.32 13.86 -1.05
CA GLN A 224 4.13 13.94 -2.25
C GLN A 224 3.40 13.40 -3.48
N ARG A 225 2.48 12.44 -3.27
CA ARG A 225 1.75 11.78 -4.37
C ARG A 225 0.48 11.09 -3.89
N LEU A 226 -0.33 10.66 -4.84
CA LEU A 226 -1.42 9.72 -4.59
C LEU A 226 -0.82 8.35 -4.23
N ALA A 227 -1.48 7.58 -3.34
CA ALA A 227 -1.11 6.19 -3.07
C ALA A 227 -1.42 5.28 -4.28
N TYR A 228 -2.52 5.60 -4.97
CA TYR A 228 -3.01 4.94 -6.20
C TYR A 228 -3.87 5.92 -7.00
N GLY A 229 -4.25 5.55 -8.22
CA GLY A 229 -5.16 6.35 -9.03
C GLY A 229 -6.52 6.47 -8.36
N SER A 230 -6.95 7.68 -8.01
CA SER A 230 -8.22 7.89 -7.33
C SER A 230 -9.40 7.39 -8.17
N ILE A 231 -10.30 6.66 -7.54
CA ILE A 231 -11.57 6.21 -8.09
C ILE A 231 -12.63 7.22 -7.65
N VAL A 232 -13.30 7.87 -8.61
CA VAL A 232 -14.43 8.76 -8.36
C VAL A 232 -15.55 8.33 -9.30
N ALA A 233 -16.43 7.50 -8.81
CA ALA A 233 -17.39 6.74 -9.60
C ALA A 233 -18.83 7.18 -9.32
N GLY A 234 -19.43 7.95 -10.23
CA GLY A 234 -20.81 8.42 -10.15
C GLY A 234 -21.81 7.41 -10.70
N GLY A 235 -22.96 7.26 -10.05
CA GLY A 235 -24.05 6.39 -10.51
C GLY A 235 -23.60 4.94 -10.72
N GLU A 236 -23.87 4.38 -11.89
CA GLU A 236 -23.56 2.99 -12.25
C GLU A 236 -22.06 2.69 -12.33
N ASN A 237 -21.20 3.73 -12.53
CA ASN A 237 -19.75 3.56 -12.52
C ASN A 237 -19.24 3.02 -11.17
N ALA A 238 -19.99 3.25 -10.08
CA ALA A 238 -19.70 2.69 -8.76
C ALA A 238 -19.72 1.15 -8.73
N CYS A 239 -20.30 0.50 -9.74
CA CYS A 239 -20.29 -0.95 -9.90
C CYS A 239 -19.01 -1.47 -10.58
N ILE A 240 -18.08 -0.58 -11.03
CA ILE A 240 -16.79 -0.92 -11.62
C ILE A 240 -15.73 -0.73 -10.54
N LEU A 241 -15.17 -1.82 -10.01
CA LEU A 241 -14.33 -1.83 -8.80
C LEU A 241 -13.13 -0.87 -8.87
N HIS A 242 -12.43 -0.83 -10.01
CA HIS A 242 -11.26 0.03 -10.23
C HIS A 242 -11.51 1.07 -11.34
N TYR A 243 -12.63 1.81 -11.21
CA TYR A 243 -12.99 2.87 -12.15
C TYR A 243 -12.09 4.10 -11.97
N THR A 244 -11.20 4.36 -12.91
CA THR A 244 -10.23 5.47 -12.86
C THR A 244 -10.37 6.47 -14.01
N ASN A 245 -11.35 6.31 -14.89
CA ASN A 245 -11.59 7.26 -15.98
C ASN A 245 -12.00 8.63 -15.44
N ASN A 246 -12.90 8.64 -14.43
CA ASN A 246 -13.35 9.85 -13.74
C ASN A 246 -13.84 10.95 -14.69
N ASP A 247 -14.57 10.60 -15.77
CA ASP A 247 -14.89 11.54 -16.85
C ASP A 247 -16.39 11.84 -17.01
N GLN A 248 -17.24 11.18 -16.24
CA GLN A 248 -18.68 11.34 -16.34
C GLN A 248 -19.20 12.50 -15.47
N VAL A 249 -20.41 12.98 -15.82
CA VAL A 249 -21.11 14.02 -15.08
C VAL A 249 -21.94 13.39 -13.98
N LEU A 250 -21.81 13.87 -12.76
CA LEU A 250 -22.61 13.48 -11.60
C LEU A 250 -24.05 14.00 -11.74
N GLN A 251 -25.02 13.10 -11.72
CA GLN A 251 -26.44 13.43 -11.92
C GLN A 251 -27.17 13.57 -10.59
N ASP A 252 -28.33 14.21 -10.65
CA ASP A 252 -29.25 14.23 -9.51
C ASP A 252 -29.82 12.83 -9.24
N GLY A 253 -29.72 12.38 -7.99
CA GLY A 253 -30.11 11.04 -7.58
C GLY A 253 -29.02 9.98 -7.67
N ASP A 254 -27.83 10.29 -8.21
CA ASP A 254 -26.70 9.38 -8.18
C ASP A 254 -26.09 9.26 -6.79
N LEU A 255 -25.49 8.09 -6.49
CA LEU A 255 -24.40 7.97 -5.52
C LEU A 255 -23.07 8.30 -6.21
N VAL A 256 -22.12 8.80 -5.46
CA VAL A 256 -20.71 8.81 -5.87
C VAL A 256 -19.88 8.01 -4.86
N LEU A 257 -19.19 6.99 -5.37
CA LEU A 257 -18.21 6.22 -4.63
C LEU A 257 -16.85 6.85 -4.88
N ILE A 258 -16.19 7.27 -3.81
CA ILE A 258 -14.82 7.77 -3.86
C ILE A 258 -13.93 6.81 -3.09
N ASP A 259 -12.94 6.28 -3.79
CA ASP A 259 -11.86 5.47 -3.24
C ASP A 259 -10.54 6.15 -3.56
N ALA A 260 -9.94 6.77 -2.53
CA ALA A 260 -8.78 7.62 -2.69
C ALA A 260 -7.95 7.73 -1.41
N GLY A 261 -6.66 7.60 -1.57
CA GLY A 261 -5.68 7.77 -0.51
C GLY A 261 -4.43 8.51 -0.95
N CYS A 262 -3.78 9.19 -0.02
CA CYS A 262 -2.50 9.83 -0.26
C CYS A 262 -1.31 8.95 0.18
N GLU A 263 -0.16 9.16 -0.43
CA GLU A 263 1.13 8.64 0.03
C GLU A 263 1.91 9.76 0.72
N LEU A 264 2.24 9.58 1.99
CA LEU A 264 3.04 10.50 2.78
C LEU A 264 4.35 9.83 3.20
N ASP A 265 5.49 10.34 2.71
CA ASP A 265 6.82 9.78 2.98
C ASP A 265 6.87 8.26 2.79
N HIS A 266 6.37 7.78 1.64
CA HIS A 266 6.26 6.37 1.24
C HIS A 266 5.26 5.52 2.03
N TYR A 267 4.39 6.07 2.87
CA TYR A 267 3.33 5.33 3.52
C TYR A 267 1.97 5.71 2.94
N ALA A 268 1.23 4.70 2.53
CA ALA A 268 -0.10 4.84 1.94
C ALA A 268 -1.19 5.00 3.00
N SER A 269 -2.26 5.66 2.60
CA SER A 269 -3.60 5.53 3.18
C SER A 269 -4.57 5.07 2.10
N ASP A 270 -5.66 4.42 2.49
CA ASP A 270 -6.64 3.84 1.61
C ASP A 270 -8.04 3.99 2.21
N ILE A 271 -8.90 4.76 1.57
CA ILE A 271 -10.22 5.10 2.11
C ILE A 271 -11.26 5.08 1.01
N THR A 272 -12.33 4.34 1.24
CA THR A 272 -13.54 4.47 0.41
C THR A 272 -14.72 5.02 1.22
N ARG A 273 -15.42 5.97 0.63
CA ARG A 273 -16.76 6.41 1.06
C ARG A 273 -17.69 6.55 -0.13
N THR A 274 -18.94 6.19 0.09
CA THR A 274 -20.03 6.36 -0.89
C THR A 274 -21.05 7.32 -0.31
N PHE A 275 -21.47 8.32 -1.07
CA PHE A 275 -22.42 9.34 -0.63
C PHE A 275 -23.30 9.86 -1.79
N PRO A 276 -24.50 10.39 -1.52
CA PRO A 276 -25.41 10.87 -2.57
C PRO A 276 -24.94 12.21 -3.13
N VAL A 277 -24.92 12.35 -4.46
CA VAL A 277 -24.49 13.60 -5.15
C VAL A 277 -25.32 14.81 -4.75
N ASN A 278 -26.61 14.63 -4.50
CA ASN A 278 -27.55 15.69 -4.10
C ASN A 278 -27.69 15.87 -2.56
N GLY A 279 -26.88 15.13 -1.77
CA GLY A 279 -26.87 15.22 -0.31
C GLY A 279 -27.98 14.41 0.39
N ARG A 280 -28.75 13.59 -0.32
CA ARG A 280 -29.82 12.76 0.25
C ARG A 280 -29.84 11.36 -0.36
N PHE A 281 -29.77 10.35 0.49
CA PHE A 281 -29.98 8.97 0.05
C PHE A 281 -31.42 8.71 -0.31
N SER A 282 -31.68 8.02 -1.42
CA SER A 282 -32.97 7.37 -1.64
C SER A 282 -33.12 6.18 -0.70
N GLU A 283 -34.38 5.70 -0.51
CA GLU A 283 -34.65 4.54 0.36
C GLU A 283 -33.89 3.28 -0.09
N ALA A 284 -33.77 3.03 -1.40
CA ALA A 284 -33.02 1.89 -1.93
C ALA A 284 -31.51 2.05 -1.68
N GLN A 285 -30.94 3.22 -1.96
CA GLN A 285 -29.54 3.52 -1.70
C GLN A 285 -29.20 3.40 -0.22
N LYS A 286 -30.04 3.95 0.65
CA LYS A 286 -29.90 3.87 2.10
C LYS A 286 -29.90 2.42 2.59
N THR A 287 -30.82 1.59 2.08
CA THR A 287 -30.90 0.16 2.44
C THR A 287 -29.61 -0.58 2.10
N ILE A 288 -29.06 -0.39 0.89
CA ILE A 288 -27.78 -1.01 0.49
C ILE A 288 -26.63 -0.44 1.30
N TYR A 289 -26.59 0.87 1.53
CA TYR A 289 -25.55 1.53 2.29
C TYR A 289 -25.49 1.01 3.75
N GLU A 290 -26.64 0.96 4.43
CA GLU A 290 -26.74 0.47 5.81
C GLU A 290 -26.38 -1.02 5.91
N LEU A 291 -26.65 -1.82 4.88
CA LEU A 291 -26.25 -3.22 4.81
C LEU A 291 -24.72 -3.34 4.69
N VAL A 292 -24.06 -2.55 3.85
CA VAL A 292 -22.60 -2.51 3.73
C VAL A 292 -21.97 -2.00 5.02
N LEU A 293 -22.56 -0.99 5.67
CA LEU A 293 -22.08 -0.49 6.96
C LEU A 293 -22.16 -1.56 8.05
N ALA A 294 -23.28 -2.30 8.12
CA ALA A 294 -23.41 -3.40 9.08
C ALA A 294 -22.38 -4.51 8.83
N ALA A 295 -22.06 -4.82 7.57
CA ALA A 295 -21.02 -5.76 7.21
C ALA A 295 -19.61 -5.27 7.61
N HIS A 296 -19.35 -3.98 7.42
CA HIS A 296 -18.10 -3.33 7.86
C HIS A 296 -17.94 -3.41 9.38
N GLU A 297 -18.97 -3.07 10.14
CA GLU A 297 -18.95 -3.15 11.61
C GLU A 297 -18.77 -4.59 12.10
N ALA A 298 -19.42 -5.56 11.46
CA ALA A 298 -19.28 -6.97 11.79
C ALA A 298 -17.84 -7.47 11.55
N ALA A 299 -17.20 -7.07 10.46
CA ALA A 299 -15.80 -7.40 10.17
C ALA A 299 -14.86 -6.76 11.19
N LEU A 300 -15.06 -5.47 11.53
CA LEU A 300 -14.26 -4.79 12.55
C LEU A 300 -14.33 -5.47 13.92
N ALA A 301 -15.51 -5.96 14.31
CA ALA A 301 -15.72 -6.64 15.58
C ALA A 301 -14.88 -7.95 15.73
N CYS A 302 -14.45 -8.52 14.60
CA CYS A 302 -13.58 -9.72 14.61
C CYS A 302 -12.11 -9.40 14.89
N ILE A 303 -11.68 -8.13 14.76
CA ILE A 303 -10.26 -7.76 14.77
C ILE A 303 -9.71 -7.70 16.18
N LYS A 304 -8.83 -8.65 16.50
CA LYS A 304 -8.07 -8.72 17.75
C LYS A 304 -6.85 -9.65 17.55
N PRO A 305 -5.81 -9.54 18.37
CA PRO A 305 -4.71 -10.50 18.33
C PRO A 305 -5.18 -11.94 18.44
N GLY A 306 -4.66 -12.80 17.57
CA GLY A 306 -5.00 -14.23 17.51
C GLY A 306 -6.25 -14.58 16.67
N ALA A 307 -7.12 -13.63 16.33
CA ALA A 307 -8.12 -13.84 15.30
C ALA A 307 -7.44 -14.10 13.95
N VAL A 308 -8.10 -14.82 13.06
CA VAL A 308 -7.53 -15.07 11.72
C VAL A 308 -8.14 -14.13 10.69
N TYR A 309 -7.39 -13.86 9.61
CA TYR A 309 -7.80 -12.91 8.59
C TYR A 309 -9.16 -13.25 7.97
N THR A 310 -9.46 -14.55 7.82
CA THR A 310 -10.73 -15.02 7.26
C THR A 310 -11.95 -14.74 8.15
N ASP A 311 -11.77 -14.52 9.46
CA ASP A 311 -12.90 -14.23 10.37
C ASP A 311 -13.63 -12.93 9.95
N MET A 312 -12.88 -11.92 9.48
CA MET A 312 -13.44 -10.67 8.97
C MET A 312 -14.27 -10.88 7.69
N GLN A 313 -13.73 -11.68 6.76
CA GLN A 313 -14.41 -12.02 5.51
C GLN A 313 -15.70 -12.77 5.78
N ASP A 314 -15.65 -13.78 6.63
CA ASP A 314 -16.80 -14.64 6.94
C ASP A 314 -17.92 -13.85 7.65
N ALA A 315 -17.55 -12.92 8.54
CA ALA A 315 -18.49 -12.04 9.21
C ALA A 315 -19.20 -11.11 8.21
N ALA A 316 -18.45 -10.46 7.31
CA ALA A 316 -19.01 -9.60 6.29
C ALA A 316 -19.91 -10.38 5.31
N VAL A 317 -19.45 -11.54 4.83
CA VAL A 317 -20.23 -12.41 3.91
C VAL A 317 -21.55 -12.82 4.55
N LYS A 318 -21.54 -13.19 5.83
CA LYS A 318 -22.76 -13.57 6.54
C LYS A 318 -23.78 -12.43 6.59
N VAL A 319 -23.36 -11.23 6.94
CA VAL A 319 -24.22 -10.04 7.01
C VAL A 319 -24.75 -9.67 5.63
N ILE A 320 -23.87 -9.57 4.64
CA ILE A 320 -24.26 -9.23 3.26
C ILE A 320 -25.24 -10.25 2.71
N THR A 321 -24.95 -11.55 2.84
CA THR A 321 -25.81 -12.60 2.28
C THR A 321 -27.19 -12.58 2.93
N GLN A 322 -27.28 -12.45 4.26
CA GLN A 322 -28.57 -12.36 4.95
C GLN A 322 -29.35 -11.14 4.50
N GLY A 323 -28.71 -9.97 4.46
CA GLY A 323 -29.38 -8.74 4.03
C GLY A 323 -29.86 -8.78 2.57
N LEU A 324 -29.09 -9.40 1.66
CA LEU A 324 -29.52 -9.61 0.27
C LEU A 324 -30.74 -10.56 0.17
N ILE A 325 -30.85 -11.56 1.06
CA ILE A 325 -32.05 -12.40 1.16
C ILE A 325 -33.24 -11.59 1.69
N ASP A 326 -33.03 -10.81 2.75
CA ASP A 326 -34.10 -10.02 3.40
C ASP A 326 -34.73 -8.98 2.45
N ILE A 327 -33.96 -8.41 1.53
CA ILE A 327 -34.44 -7.46 0.51
C ILE A 327 -34.81 -8.14 -0.81
N GLY A 328 -34.78 -9.46 -0.89
CA GLY A 328 -35.19 -10.26 -2.04
C GLY A 328 -34.27 -10.24 -3.27
N LEU A 329 -33.01 -9.85 -3.09
CA LEU A 329 -31.98 -9.94 -4.14
C LEU A 329 -31.35 -11.35 -4.23
N LEU A 330 -31.39 -12.09 -3.12
CA LEU A 330 -31.10 -13.53 -3.07
C LEU A 330 -32.34 -14.27 -2.54
N THR A 331 -32.41 -15.57 -2.79
CA THR A 331 -33.49 -16.43 -2.33
C THR A 331 -32.91 -17.69 -1.68
N GLY A 332 -33.69 -18.36 -0.81
CA GLY A 332 -33.26 -19.58 -0.13
C GLY A 332 -32.62 -19.32 1.24
N GLU A 333 -31.98 -20.33 1.79
CA GLU A 333 -31.40 -20.29 3.13
C GLU A 333 -29.98 -19.66 3.12
N LEU A 334 -29.63 -19.03 4.22
CA LEU A 334 -28.34 -18.33 4.40
C LEU A 334 -27.15 -19.25 4.14
N GLU A 335 -27.13 -20.39 4.82
CA GLU A 335 -26.02 -21.36 4.76
C GLU A 335 -25.83 -21.88 3.32
N GLN A 336 -26.93 -22.17 2.64
CA GLN A 336 -26.87 -22.61 1.24
C GLN A 336 -26.30 -21.55 0.31
N ASN A 337 -26.68 -20.28 0.48
CA ASN A 337 -26.17 -19.15 -0.30
C ASN A 337 -24.66 -18.94 -0.03
N ILE A 338 -24.22 -19.08 1.22
CA ILE A 338 -22.79 -18.99 1.57
C ILE A 338 -22.00 -20.14 0.94
N GLU A 339 -22.47 -21.39 1.08
CA GLU A 339 -21.81 -22.57 0.52
C GLU A 339 -21.69 -22.50 -1.01
N GLN A 340 -22.77 -22.07 -1.68
CA GLN A 340 -22.82 -21.90 -3.15
C GLN A 340 -22.17 -20.60 -3.62
N GLN A 341 -21.77 -19.73 -2.70
CA GLN A 341 -21.17 -18.41 -2.96
C GLN A 341 -22.04 -17.50 -3.86
N THR A 342 -23.36 -17.59 -3.76
CA THR A 342 -24.28 -16.80 -4.59
C THR A 342 -24.16 -15.30 -4.32
N PHE A 343 -23.72 -14.91 -3.12
CA PHE A 343 -23.42 -13.53 -2.75
C PHE A 343 -22.38 -12.89 -3.67
N ARG A 344 -21.48 -13.68 -4.31
CA ARG A 344 -20.43 -13.16 -5.20
C ARG A 344 -20.99 -12.43 -6.43
N LYS A 345 -22.24 -12.61 -6.73
CA LYS A 345 -22.93 -11.78 -7.74
C LYS A 345 -22.94 -10.29 -7.36
N PHE A 346 -22.91 -9.99 -6.06
CA PHE A 346 -23.03 -8.64 -5.51
C PHE A 346 -21.78 -8.19 -4.73
N TYR A 347 -21.05 -9.13 -4.15
CA TYR A 347 -19.83 -8.89 -3.38
C TYR A 347 -18.74 -9.88 -3.82
N MET A 348 -17.91 -9.47 -4.79
CA MET A 348 -17.01 -10.34 -5.51
C MET A 348 -15.54 -10.27 -5.07
N HIS A 349 -15.16 -9.29 -4.26
CA HIS A 349 -13.79 -9.12 -3.77
C HIS A 349 -13.61 -9.60 -2.31
N ASN A 350 -12.40 -9.57 -1.81
CA ASN A 350 -12.08 -9.87 -0.43
C ASN A 350 -12.38 -8.67 0.48
N ILE A 351 -12.42 -8.94 1.80
CA ILE A 351 -12.72 -7.92 2.83
C ILE A 351 -11.63 -6.84 2.95
N GLY A 352 -10.45 -7.06 2.39
CA GLY A 352 -9.35 -6.10 2.47
C GLY A 352 -7.98 -6.72 2.16
N HIS A 353 -6.95 -5.93 2.42
CA HIS A 353 -5.54 -6.28 2.18
C HIS A 353 -4.62 -5.61 3.20
N TRP A 354 -3.37 -6.09 3.31
CA TRP A 354 -2.36 -5.39 4.10
C TRP A 354 -2.10 -4.01 3.50
N LEU A 355 -1.87 -3.04 4.39
CA LEU A 355 -1.58 -1.66 4.03
C LEU A 355 -0.28 -1.21 4.72
N GLY A 356 0.52 -0.42 4.00
CA GLY A 356 1.78 0.08 4.55
C GLY A 356 2.49 1.03 3.60
N MET A 357 3.73 0.70 3.23
CA MET A 357 4.47 1.48 2.22
C MET A 357 3.88 1.30 0.82
N ASP A 358 3.31 0.15 0.54
CA ASP A 358 2.52 -0.09 -0.65
C ASP A 358 1.04 -0.13 -0.27
N VAL A 359 0.14 0.30 -1.17
CA VAL A 359 -1.29 0.24 -0.93
C VAL A 359 -1.75 -1.20 -0.73
N HIS A 360 -1.36 -2.11 -1.63
CA HIS A 360 -1.41 -3.55 -1.42
C HIS A 360 -0.07 -3.99 -0.86
N ASP A 361 0.09 -3.86 0.46
CA ASP A 361 1.38 -4.08 1.11
C ASP A 361 1.74 -5.56 1.20
N VAL A 362 3.03 -5.80 1.36
CA VAL A 362 3.62 -7.13 1.42
C VAL A 362 3.25 -7.88 2.70
N GLY A 363 3.25 -9.19 2.63
CA GLY A 363 2.97 -10.08 3.75
C GLY A 363 2.14 -11.27 3.34
N VAL A 364 2.44 -12.43 3.88
CA VAL A 364 1.68 -13.65 3.57
C VAL A 364 0.38 -13.69 4.36
N TYR A 365 -0.72 -14.08 3.71
CA TYR A 365 -2.04 -14.27 4.32
C TYR A 365 -2.25 -15.65 4.92
N LYS A 366 -1.38 -16.61 4.58
CA LYS A 366 -1.45 -17.98 5.08
C LYS A 366 -0.09 -18.44 5.61
N LEU A 367 -0.10 -19.18 6.69
CA LEU A 367 1.05 -19.88 7.27
C LEU A 367 0.72 -21.37 7.32
N ASP A 368 1.57 -22.20 6.72
CA ASP A 368 1.38 -23.65 6.66
C ASP A 368 -0.01 -24.07 6.15
N GLY A 369 -0.54 -23.32 5.17
CA GLY A 369 -1.86 -23.57 4.57
C GLY A 369 -3.05 -23.00 5.35
N ALA A 370 -2.89 -22.60 6.61
CA ALA A 370 -3.92 -21.97 7.42
C ALA A 370 -3.92 -20.44 7.31
N SER A 371 -5.07 -19.81 7.54
CA SER A 371 -5.16 -18.34 7.59
C SER A 371 -4.27 -17.79 8.70
N ARG A 372 -3.52 -16.72 8.38
CA ARG A 372 -2.57 -16.10 9.31
C ARG A 372 -3.29 -15.45 10.49
N PRO A 373 -2.86 -15.69 11.72
CA PRO A 373 -3.34 -14.94 12.88
C PRO A 373 -2.93 -13.47 12.82
N LEU A 374 -3.84 -12.59 13.21
CA LEU A 374 -3.59 -11.17 13.39
C LEU A 374 -2.67 -10.95 14.59
N ILE A 375 -1.69 -10.08 14.43
CA ILE A 375 -0.71 -9.71 15.47
C ILE A 375 -0.69 -8.19 15.59
N ALA A 376 -0.50 -7.66 16.81
CA ALA A 376 -0.35 -6.23 17.03
C ALA A 376 0.77 -5.64 16.15
N GLY A 377 0.51 -4.48 15.56
CA GLY A 377 1.39 -3.82 14.58
C GLY A 377 1.03 -4.12 13.12
N MET A 378 0.16 -5.10 12.82
CA MET A 378 -0.38 -5.28 11.47
C MET A 378 -1.36 -4.16 11.15
N VAL A 379 -1.34 -3.69 9.90
CA VAL A 379 -2.32 -2.74 9.37
C VAL A 379 -2.98 -3.34 8.13
N THR A 380 -4.31 -3.30 8.10
CA THR A 380 -5.12 -3.81 6.99
C THR A 380 -6.25 -2.85 6.64
N THR A 381 -6.76 -2.91 5.41
CA THR A 381 -8.05 -2.32 5.05
C THR A 381 -9.19 -3.23 5.54
N VAL A 382 -10.37 -2.64 5.72
CA VAL A 382 -11.66 -3.35 5.87
C VAL A 382 -12.64 -2.64 4.97
N GLU A 383 -13.04 -3.28 3.88
CA GLU A 383 -13.68 -2.64 2.72
C GLU A 383 -14.83 -3.47 2.10
N PRO A 384 -15.81 -3.93 2.86
CA PRO A 384 -16.94 -4.62 2.23
C PRO A 384 -17.68 -3.71 1.24
N GLY A 385 -18.28 -4.31 0.22
CA GLY A 385 -19.07 -3.58 -0.77
C GLY A 385 -20.19 -4.42 -1.35
N ILE A 386 -21.19 -3.74 -1.93
CA ILE A 386 -22.26 -4.33 -2.72
C ILE A 386 -22.35 -3.57 -4.03
N TYR A 387 -22.37 -4.29 -5.14
CA TYR A 387 -22.41 -3.75 -6.49
C TYR A 387 -23.51 -4.46 -7.28
N ILE A 388 -24.49 -3.71 -7.75
CA ILE A 388 -25.67 -4.25 -8.42
C ILE A 388 -25.62 -3.86 -9.89
N ASP A 389 -25.38 -4.84 -10.74
CA ASP A 389 -25.26 -4.67 -12.18
C ASP A 389 -26.45 -3.86 -12.75
N PRO A 390 -26.19 -2.71 -13.40
CA PRO A 390 -27.24 -1.90 -14.03
C PRO A 390 -27.97 -2.63 -15.17
N GLU A 391 -27.31 -3.58 -15.83
CA GLU A 391 -27.83 -4.32 -16.97
C GLU A 391 -28.60 -5.60 -16.58
N ASP A 392 -28.58 -6.01 -15.30
CA ASP A 392 -29.29 -7.21 -14.84
C ASP A 392 -30.80 -6.97 -14.75
N LEU A 393 -31.50 -7.40 -15.79
CA LEU A 393 -32.96 -7.23 -15.90
C LEU A 393 -33.77 -8.11 -14.94
N ASP A 394 -33.16 -9.12 -14.33
CA ASP A 394 -33.81 -9.96 -13.31
C ASP A 394 -33.93 -9.24 -11.97
N ILE A 395 -33.19 -8.16 -11.77
CA ILE A 395 -33.22 -7.32 -10.57
C ILE A 395 -34.22 -6.17 -10.77
N ALA A 396 -35.00 -5.89 -9.72
CA ALA A 396 -35.96 -4.77 -9.74
C ALA A 396 -35.22 -3.42 -10.00
N PRO A 397 -35.79 -2.53 -10.83
CA PRO A 397 -35.13 -1.31 -11.30
C PRO A 397 -34.56 -0.40 -10.21
N GLN A 398 -35.22 -0.36 -9.04
CA GLN A 398 -34.78 0.51 -7.93
C GLN A 398 -33.39 0.12 -7.33
N TRP A 399 -32.94 -1.10 -7.57
CA TRP A 399 -31.65 -1.59 -7.07
C TRP A 399 -30.51 -1.48 -8.08
N ARG A 400 -30.83 -1.44 -9.38
CA ARG A 400 -29.83 -1.50 -10.45
C ARG A 400 -28.91 -0.29 -10.43
N GLY A 401 -27.63 -0.51 -10.69
CA GLY A 401 -26.60 0.54 -10.73
C GLY A 401 -26.21 1.09 -9.36
N ILE A 402 -26.70 0.52 -8.25
CA ILE A 402 -26.23 0.90 -6.91
C ILE A 402 -24.94 0.17 -6.62
N GLY A 403 -23.84 0.94 -6.49
CA GLY A 403 -22.55 0.48 -5.99
C GLY A 403 -22.19 1.20 -4.69
N VAL A 404 -21.87 0.44 -3.64
CA VAL A 404 -21.47 0.97 -2.32
C VAL A 404 -20.26 0.20 -1.83
N ARG A 405 -19.21 0.91 -1.42
CA ARG A 405 -18.07 0.43 -0.64
C ARG A 405 -17.83 1.36 0.53
N ILE A 406 -17.52 0.81 1.69
CA ILE A 406 -17.09 1.54 2.90
C ILE A 406 -15.79 0.92 3.36
N GLU A 407 -14.77 1.74 3.48
CA GLU A 407 -13.41 1.28 3.78
C GLU A 407 -12.72 2.15 4.79
N ASP A 408 -12.04 1.49 5.73
CA ASP A 408 -11.20 2.11 6.73
C ASP A 408 -9.85 1.40 6.86
N ASN A 409 -8.84 2.14 7.36
CA ASN A 409 -7.50 1.62 7.66
C ASN A 409 -7.41 1.21 9.13
N ILE A 410 -7.12 -0.04 9.38
CA ILE A 410 -7.25 -0.66 10.69
C ILE A 410 -5.90 -1.18 11.18
N LEU A 411 -5.43 -0.63 12.29
CA LEU A 411 -4.27 -1.11 13.03
C LEU A 411 -4.71 -2.15 14.06
N VAL A 412 -4.12 -3.33 14.02
CA VAL A 412 -4.25 -4.35 15.08
C VAL A 412 -3.43 -3.90 16.29
N THR A 413 -4.06 -3.84 17.46
CA THR A 413 -3.42 -3.48 18.74
C THR A 413 -3.34 -4.68 19.67
N ASP A 414 -2.69 -4.56 20.83
CA ASP A 414 -2.58 -5.65 21.81
C ASP A 414 -3.94 -6.13 22.38
N HIS A 415 -4.98 -5.31 22.30
CA HIS A 415 -6.28 -5.58 22.92
C HIS A 415 -7.46 -5.53 21.95
N GLY A 416 -7.22 -5.36 20.65
CA GLY A 416 -8.26 -5.23 19.64
C GLY A 416 -7.73 -4.47 18.41
N TYR A 417 -8.36 -3.36 18.05
CA TYR A 417 -7.94 -2.55 16.91
C TYR A 417 -8.05 -1.05 17.16
N ARG A 418 -7.38 -0.26 16.34
CA ARG A 418 -7.54 1.18 16.21
C ARG A 418 -7.86 1.52 14.75
N ASN A 419 -9.01 2.12 14.51
CA ASN A 419 -9.35 2.66 13.20
C ASN A 419 -8.59 4.00 13.00
N LEU A 420 -7.67 4.05 12.03
CA LEU A 420 -6.85 5.24 11.72
C LEU A 420 -7.64 6.31 10.98
N THR A 421 -8.80 5.95 10.42
CA THR A 421 -9.68 6.80 9.61
C THR A 421 -11.01 7.10 10.28
N ALA A 422 -11.17 6.76 11.56
CA ALA A 422 -12.41 6.90 12.34
C ALA A 422 -13.03 8.32 12.36
N ASN A 423 -12.22 9.35 12.07
CA ASN A 423 -12.71 10.73 12.01
C ASN A 423 -13.47 11.09 10.73
N LEU A 424 -13.59 10.17 9.77
CA LEU A 424 -14.38 10.37 8.56
C LEU A 424 -15.82 9.88 8.80
N PRO A 425 -16.84 10.69 8.55
CA PRO A 425 -18.25 10.27 8.67
C PRO A 425 -18.55 8.99 7.91
N VAL A 426 -19.36 8.12 8.52
CA VAL A 426 -19.74 6.84 7.96
C VAL A 426 -21.23 6.54 8.11
N SER A 427 -21.94 7.15 9.08
CA SER A 427 -23.39 6.98 9.18
C SER A 427 -24.13 7.82 8.12
N VAL A 428 -25.28 7.34 7.66
CA VAL A 428 -26.16 8.07 6.73
C VAL A 428 -26.45 9.49 7.25
N ALA A 429 -26.77 9.61 8.54
CA ALA A 429 -27.09 10.90 9.15
C ALA A 429 -25.90 11.88 9.16
N ASP A 430 -24.70 11.39 9.46
CA ASP A 430 -23.50 12.24 9.49
C ASP A 430 -23.08 12.67 8.08
N ILE A 431 -23.21 11.78 7.08
CA ILE A 431 -22.94 12.09 5.67
C ILE A 431 -23.92 13.15 5.16
N GLU A 432 -25.22 12.98 5.38
CA GLU A 432 -26.20 13.97 4.97
C GLU A 432 -26.01 15.32 5.69
N THR A 433 -25.53 15.29 6.94
CA THR A 433 -25.23 16.50 7.71
C THR A 433 -24.04 17.26 7.15
N ILE A 434 -22.94 16.58 6.83
CA ILE A 434 -21.75 17.23 6.28
C ILE A 434 -22.00 17.78 4.88
N MET A 435 -22.83 17.12 4.08
CA MET A 435 -23.21 17.58 2.74
C MET A 435 -24.19 18.77 2.76
N ALA A 436 -24.93 18.96 3.84
CA ALA A 436 -25.85 20.09 3.99
C ALA A 436 -25.14 21.36 4.48
N SER A 437 -23.86 21.29 4.91
CA SER A 437 -23.05 22.41 5.44
C SER A 437 -22.28 23.10 4.31
#